data_0040b132a97a8e094fd048cbc6146224
#
_entry.id   0040b132a97a8e094fd048cbc6146224
#
_cell.length_a   1.000
_cell.length_b   1.000
_cell.length_c   1.000
_cell.angle_alpha   90.00
_cell.angle_beta   90.00
_cell.angle_gamma   90.00
#
_symmetry.space_group_name_H-M   'P 1'
#
loop_
_entity.id
_entity.type
_entity.pdbx_description
1 polymer ?
#
loop_
_entity_poly.entity_id
_entity_poly.type
_entity_poly.pdbx_seq_one_letter_code
_entity_poly.pdbx_strand_id
1 'polypeptide(L)'
;MYILLKLIYLMRQYTQPKIYFNSIRSFCYFNYNGKRIRVYNGKTINKDIHPNKTKNNKKKLKLLNNLKKELEKKLKNNWSPNSKDVVEQLTNNKYTQSIFMERINLECFEHPRSGSIHVANEIANLIKKKESKNEKCVLGLATGSSPIGIYRELIRMYKEEKLSFKNVISFNLDEYLNMNPNSIHSYNRFMYDNLFNHIDILKKNIHIPKGNISGPEIEKHCIKFEKKIAIEGGIDLQLLGIGRNGHIGFNEPGSLTSSVTRKVNIEYKTRFDAAEEFG
;
A
#
# COMPACT_ATOMS: atom_id res chain seq x y z
N MET A 1 -6.50 1.42 9.72
CA MET A 1 -5.16 0.79 9.71
C MET A 1 -4.36 1.49 8.63
N TYR A 2 -3.44 2.36 9.01
CA TYR A 2 -2.60 3.11 8.07
C TYR A 2 -1.31 2.36 7.86
N ILE A 3 -0.95 2.11 6.62
CA ILE A 3 0.26 1.38 6.24
C ILE A 3 1.19 2.37 5.55
N LEU A 4 2.35 2.63 6.15
CA LEU A 4 3.43 3.33 5.47
C LEU A 4 4.10 2.31 4.55
N LEU A 5 3.79 2.35 3.27
CA LEU A 5 4.30 1.40 2.30
C LEU A 5 5.45 2.01 1.50
N LYS A 6 6.65 1.51 1.72
CA LYS A 6 7.66 1.49 0.66
C LYS A 6 7.29 0.32 -0.24
N LEU A 7 6.42 0.58 -1.23
CA LEU A 7 5.72 -0.47 -1.94
C LEU A 7 6.54 -1.09 -3.04
N ILE A 8 6.68 -2.41 -2.95
CA ILE A 8 6.73 -3.29 -4.10
C ILE A 8 5.32 -3.86 -4.22
N TYR A 9 4.60 -3.45 -5.26
CA TYR A 9 3.22 -3.87 -5.54
C TYR A 9 3.20 -5.36 -5.84
N LEU A 10 2.64 -6.17 -4.95
CA LEU A 10 2.41 -7.58 -5.19
C LEU A 10 0.91 -7.84 -5.20
N MET A 11 0.37 -8.05 -6.40
CA MET A 11 -0.96 -8.61 -6.53
C MET A 11 -1.06 -9.93 -5.77
N ARG A 12 -2.21 -10.18 -5.11
CA ARG A 12 -2.53 -11.48 -4.51
C ARG A 12 -2.63 -12.55 -5.61
N GLN A 13 -1.50 -13.01 -6.10
CA GLN A 13 -1.44 -14.17 -6.97
C GLN A 13 -1.12 -15.39 -6.13
N TYR A 14 -2.04 -16.33 -6.08
CA TYR A 14 -1.76 -17.63 -5.52
C TYR A 14 -1.99 -18.71 -6.55
N THR A 15 -1.18 -19.76 -6.50
CA THR A 15 -1.42 -20.99 -7.26
C THR A 15 -2.31 -21.93 -6.43
N GLN A 16 -3.06 -22.79 -7.09
CA GLN A 16 -3.82 -23.83 -6.41
C GLN A 16 -2.90 -24.66 -5.51
N PRO A 17 -3.31 -24.95 -4.26
CA PRO A 17 -2.53 -25.76 -3.35
C PRO A 17 -2.23 -27.15 -3.89
N LYS A 18 -0.97 -27.56 -3.80
CA LYS A 18 -0.48 -28.90 -4.16
C LYS A 18 -0.02 -29.65 -2.93
N ILE A 19 0.01 -30.96 -3.01
CA ILE A 19 0.50 -31.84 -1.94
C ILE A 19 1.93 -32.28 -2.28
N TYR A 20 2.83 -32.15 -1.29
CA TYR A 20 4.09 -32.87 -1.26
C TYR A 20 3.96 -33.99 -0.24
N PHE A 21 4.19 -35.23 -0.69
CA PHE A 21 4.06 -36.43 0.13
C PHE A 21 5.35 -37.24 0.10
N ASN A 22 5.92 -37.52 1.27
CA ASN A 22 6.95 -38.51 1.46
C ASN A 22 6.84 -39.16 2.85
N SER A 23 7.65 -40.20 3.11
CA SER A 23 7.65 -40.95 4.36
C SER A 23 8.04 -40.12 5.59
N ILE A 24 8.93 -39.16 5.43
CA ILE A 24 9.51 -38.37 6.52
C ILE A 24 8.65 -37.14 6.81
N ARG A 25 8.38 -36.31 5.80
CA ARG A 25 7.68 -35.02 5.98
C ARG A 25 6.79 -34.71 4.80
N SER A 26 5.53 -34.46 5.08
CA SER A 26 4.54 -34.13 4.06
C SER A 26 3.88 -32.78 4.36
N PHE A 27 3.52 -32.03 3.30
CA PHE A 27 2.91 -30.71 3.42
C PHE A 27 2.08 -30.37 2.19
N CYS A 28 1.15 -29.42 2.35
CA CYS A 28 0.55 -28.72 1.24
C CYS A 28 1.40 -27.49 0.90
N TYR A 29 1.51 -27.13 -0.38
CA TYR A 29 2.21 -25.93 -0.80
C TYR A 29 1.48 -25.21 -1.92
N PHE A 30 1.66 -23.91 -1.98
CA PHE A 30 1.17 -23.06 -3.05
C PHE A 30 2.10 -21.85 -3.17
N ASN A 31 2.10 -21.18 -4.30
CA ASN A 31 2.76 -19.89 -4.41
C ASN A 31 1.75 -18.80 -4.03
N TYR A 32 2.21 -17.81 -3.28
CA TYR A 32 1.45 -16.65 -2.88
C TYR A 32 2.36 -15.44 -3.03
N ASN A 33 1.97 -14.49 -3.88
CA ASN A 33 2.78 -13.32 -4.21
C ASN A 33 4.24 -13.70 -4.61
N GLY A 34 4.39 -14.67 -5.51
CA GLY A 34 5.69 -15.13 -6.01
C GLY A 34 6.48 -16.05 -5.06
N LYS A 35 6.04 -16.23 -3.82
CA LYS A 35 6.75 -17.09 -2.85
C LYS A 35 6.04 -18.42 -2.64
N ARG A 36 6.82 -19.47 -2.43
CA ARG A 36 6.30 -20.80 -2.09
C ARG A 36 5.98 -20.90 -0.59
N ILE A 37 4.70 -20.99 -0.28
CA ILE A 37 4.20 -21.22 1.07
C ILE A 37 4.03 -22.72 1.28
N ARG A 38 4.50 -23.24 2.44
CA ARG A 38 4.36 -24.64 2.85
C ARG A 38 3.53 -24.70 4.13
N VAL A 39 2.47 -25.51 4.11
CA VAL A 39 1.56 -25.69 5.24
C VAL A 39 1.61 -27.14 5.69
N TYR A 40 2.15 -27.36 6.87
CA TYR A 40 2.41 -28.70 7.42
C TYR A 40 1.23 -29.27 8.21
N ASN A 41 0.34 -28.42 8.70
CA ASN A 41 -0.83 -28.77 9.48
C ASN A 41 -1.92 -27.70 9.38
N GLY A 42 -3.08 -27.97 9.96
CA GLY A 42 -4.24 -27.09 9.90
C GLY A 42 -4.19 -25.88 10.84
N LYS A 43 -3.26 -25.78 11.77
CA LYS A 43 -3.18 -24.64 12.71
C LYS A 43 -3.14 -23.30 12.00
N THR A 44 -2.39 -23.21 10.91
CA THR A 44 -2.26 -22.01 10.07
C THR A 44 -3.61 -21.50 9.52
N ILE A 45 -4.63 -22.33 9.46
CA ILE A 45 -5.97 -22.01 8.95
C ILE A 45 -7.08 -22.28 9.97
N ASN A 46 -6.73 -22.34 11.26
CA ASN A 46 -7.62 -22.64 12.38
C ASN A 46 -8.43 -23.96 12.20
N LYS A 47 -7.72 -25.03 11.81
CA LYS A 47 -8.29 -26.38 11.65
C LYS A 47 -7.46 -27.42 12.38
N ASP A 48 -8.10 -28.37 13.03
CA ASP A 48 -7.45 -29.50 13.70
C ASP A 48 -7.07 -30.60 12.70
N ILE A 49 -6.09 -30.34 11.86
CA ILE A 49 -5.58 -31.24 10.81
C ILE A 49 -4.07 -31.41 10.98
N HIS A 50 -3.64 -32.59 11.37
CA HIS A 50 -2.24 -32.89 11.67
C HIS A 50 -1.71 -34.09 10.86
N PRO A 51 -1.39 -33.96 9.56
CA PRO A 51 -0.97 -35.09 8.72
C PRO A 51 0.30 -35.79 9.22
N ASN A 52 1.25 -35.02 9.76
CA ASN A 52 2.54 -35.55 10.19
C ASN A 52 2.52 -36.25 11.58
N LYS A 53 1.38 -36.20 12.29
CA LYS A 53 1.20 -36.93 13.54
C LYS A 53 0.88 -38.42 13.35
N THR A 54 0.61 -38.90 12.14
CA THR A 54 0.32 -40.31 11.84
C THR A 54 1.42 -40.92 10.97
N LYS A 55 1.81 -42.18 11.34
CA LYS A 55 2.74 -43.00 10.55
C LYS A 55 2.03 -43.75 9.40
N ASN A 56 0.70 -43.89 9.47
CA ASN A 56 -0.07 -44.57 8.42
C ASN A 56 -0.20 -43.67 7.17
N ASN A 57 0.42 -44.10 6.07
CA ASN A 57 0.48 -43.33 4.82
C ASN A 57 -0.90 -43.05 4.19
N LYS A 58 -1.84 -44.01 4.27
CA LYS A 58 -3.20 -43.85 3.76
C LYS A 58 -3.96 -42.77 4.56
N LYS A 59 -3.85 -42.82 5.89
CA LYS A 59 -4.44 -41.84 6.80
C LYS A 59 -3.77 -40.47 6.63
N LYS A 60 -2.43 -40.42 6.48
CA LYS A 60 -1.67 -39.19 6.21
C LYS A 60 -2.11 -38.52 4.93
N LEU A 61 -2.25 -39.26 3.83
CA LEU A 61 -2.69 -38.71 2.55
C LEU A 61 -4.13 -38.18 2.61
N LYS A 62 -5.04 -38.86 3.33
CA LYS A 62 -6.40 -38.37 3.55
C LYS A 62 -6.40 -37.02 4.30
N LEU A 63 -5.59 -36.88 5.33
CA LEU A 63 -5.46 -35.65 6.09
C LEU A 63 -4.82 -34.51 5.25
N LEU A 64 -3.86 -34.81 4.38
CA LEU A 64 -3.28 -33.84 3.46
C LEU A 64 -4.30 -33.36 2.42
N ASN A 65 -5.14 -34.25 1.89
CA ASN A 65 -6.21 -33.88 0.98
C ASN A 65 -7.24 -32.97 1.66
N ASN A 66 -7.60 -33.27 2.92
CA ASN A 66 -8.47 -32.38 3.70
C ASN A 66 -7.82 -31.01 3.93
N LEU A 67 -6.54 -30.99 4.31
CA LEU A 67 -5.80 -29.75 4.50
C LEU A 67 -5.76 -28.91 3.21
N LYS A 68 -5.50 -29.54 2.06
CA LYS A 68 -5.52 -28.91 0.74
C LYS A 68 -6.87 -28.28 0.45
N LYS A 69 -7.97 -29.04 0.65
CA LYS A 69 -9.35 -28.57 0.40
C LYS A 69 -9.72 -27.38 1.29
N GLU A 70 -9.35 -27.41 2.55
CA GLU A 70 -9.59 -26.28 3.46
C GLU A 70 -8.75 -25.05 3.12
N LEU A 71 -7.50 -25.23 2.68
CA LEU A 71 -6.67 -24.16 2.16
C LEU A 71 -7.28 -23.50 0.90
N GLU A 72 -7.73 -24.32 -0.05
CA GLU A 72 -8.41 -23.82 -1.27
C GLU A 72 -9.64 -22.98 -0.91
N LYS A 73 -10.45 -23.45 0.04
CA LYS A 73 -11.63 -22.74 0.53
C LYS A 73 -11.25 -21.41 1.20
N LYS A 74 -10.21 -21.40 2.02
CA LYS A 74 -9.72 -20.19 2.70
C LYS A 74 -9.16 -19.18 1.72
N LEU A 75 -8.35 -19.61 0.74
CA LEU A 75 -7.78 -18.73 -0.30
C LEU A 75 -8.88 -18.11 -1.18
N LYS A 76 -9.90 -18.88 -1.56
CA LYS A 76 -11.07 -18.36 -2.30
C LYS A 76 -11.84 -17.30 -1.51
N ASN A 77 -11.88 -17.43 -0.18
CA ASN A 77 -12.54 -16.49 0.73
C ASN A 77 -11.59 -15.34 1.19
N ASN A 78 -10.63 -14.94 0.35
CA ASN A 78 -9.68 -13.86 0.61
C ASN A 78 -8.81 -14.04 1.87
N TRP A 79 -8.65 -15.26 2.37
CA TRP A 79 -7.68 -15.51 3.43
C TRP A 79 -6.24 -15.31 2.90
N SER A 80 -5.44 -14.64 3.71
CA SER A 80 -4.01 -14.42 3.45
C SER A 80 -3.17 -15.19 4.47
N PRO A 81 -2.09 -15.85 4.07
CA PRO A 81 -1.15 -16.46 5.02
C PRO A 81 -0.48 -15.44 5.96
N ASN A 82 -0.65 -14.14 5.69
CA ASN A 82 -0.13 -13.03 6.50
C ASN A 82 -1.23 -12.36 7.36
N SER A 83 -2.39 -12.99 7.58
CA SER A 83 -3.42 -12.48 8.50
C SER A 83 -2.95 -12.51 9.97
N LYS A 84 -3.53 -11.66 10.83
CA LYS A 84 -3.18 -11.57 12.26
C LYS A 84 -3.05 -12.93 12.96
N ASP A 85 -3.93 -13.88 12.62
CA ASP A 85 -3.93 -15.24 13.20
C ASP A 85 -2.65 -16.03 12.89
N VAL A 86 -1.96 -15.68 11.80
CA VAL A 86 -0.66 -16.27 11.42
C VAL A 86 0.47 -15.54 12.11
N VAL A 87 0.40 -14.23 12.22
CA VAL A 87 1.44 -13.39 12.86
C VAL A 87 1.56 -13.74 14.33
N GLU A 88 0.46 -13.86 15.06
CA GLU A 88 0.46 -14.15 16.51
C GLU A 88 1.01 -15.55 16.84
N GLN A 89 0.76 -16.55 15.96
CA GLN A 89 1.34 -17.89 16.10
C GLN A 89 2.81 -17.98 15.69
N LEU A 90 3.30 -17.01 14.92
CA LEU A 90 4.64 -17.00 14.37
C LEU A 90 5.62 -16.19 15.22
N THR A 91 5.16 -15.16 15.94
CA THR A 91 5.98 -14.37 16.86
C THR A 91 6.54 -15.18 18.04
N ASN A 92 5.89 -16.30 18.37
CA ASN A 92 6.33 -17.20 19.42
C ASN A 92 7.32 -18.30 18.97
N ASN A 93 7.77 -18.29 17.71
CA ASN A 93 8.65 -19.33 17.19
C ASN A 93 9.92 -18.75 16.53
N LYS A 94 11.05 -18.87 17.21
CA LYS A 94 12.38 -18.36 16.82
C LYS A 94 12.85 -18.75 15.39
N TYR A 95 12.25 -19.79 14.78
CA TYR A 95 12.54 -20.23 13.41
C TYR A 95 11.72 -19.54 12.34
N THR A 96 10.72 -18.75 12.68
CA THR A 96 9.80 -18.14 11.73
C THR A 96 10.18 -16.71 11.36
N GLN A 97 11.03 -16.05 12.13
CA GLN A 97 11.55 -14.72 11.79
C GLN A 97 12.33 -14.69 10.47
N SER A 98 12.93 -15.81 10.06
CA SER A 98 13.68 -15.89 8.78
C SER A 98 12.82 -16.14 7.54
N ILE A 99 11.54 -16.55 7.70
CA ILE A 99 10.64 -16.87 6.58
C ILE A 99 9.78 -15.66 6.17
N PHE A 100 9.60 -14.71 7.08
CA PHE A 100 8.87 -13.44 6.86
C PHE A 100 9.82 -12.29 6.58
N MET A 101 10.77 -12.48 5.69
CA MET A 101 11.54 -11.38 5.14
C MET A 101 10.77 -10.63 4.04
N GLU A 102 9.50 -10.32 4.28
CA GLU A 102 8.89 -9.18 3.66
C GLU A 102 9.49 -7.97 4.39
N ARG A 103 10.30 -7.20 3.69
CA ARG A 103 10.99 -6.00 4.21
C ARG A 103 10.02 -4.82 4.42
N ILE A 104 8.77 -5.11 4.72
CA ILE A 104 7.74 -4.12 5.00
C ILE A 104 7.57 -4.07 6.51
N ASN A 105 8.00 -2.98 7.12
CA ASN A 105 7.71 -2.71 8.50
C ASN A 105 6.20 -2.48 8.64
N LEU A 106 5.56 -3.24 9.51
CA LEU A 106 4.15 -3.10 9.84
C LEU A 106 4.02 -2.56 11.25
N GLU A 107 3.41 -1.39 11.38
CA GLU A 107 3.04 -0.81 12.66
C GLU A 107 1.53 -0.73 12.78
N CYS A 108 1.00 -1.16 13.92
CA CYS A 108 -0.42 -1.15 14.23
C CYS A 108 -0.70 -0.16 15.35
N PHE A 109 -1.68 0.70 15.16
CA PHE A 109 -2.10 1.70 16.14
C PHE A 109 -3.53 1.44 16.59
N GLU A 110 -3.81 1.59 17.88
CA GLU A 110 -5.16 1.44 18.43
C GLU A 110 -6.12 2.50 17.89
N HIS A 111 -5.60 3.71 17.65
CA HIS A 111 -6.40 4.83 17.15
C HIS A 111 -5.82 5.40 15.85
N PRO A 112 -6.67 5.76 14.86
CA PRO A 112 -6.24 6.40 13.61
C PRO A 112 -5.39 7.66 13.83
N ARG A 113 -5.69 8.43 14.89
CA ARG A 113 -4.93 9.63 15.24
C ARG A 113 -3.48 9.33 15.59
N SER A 114 -3.22 8.25 16.34
CA SER A 114 -1.85 7.86 16.71
C SER A 114 -1.03 7.47 15.48
N GLY A 115 -1.63 6.75 14.53
CA GLY A 115 -1.00 6.45 13.24
C GLY A 115 -0.74 7.71 12.41
N SER A 116 -1.69 8.65 12.40
CA SER A 116 -1.50 9.93 11.70
C SER A 116 -0.35 10.75 12.27
N ILE A 117 -0.24 10.84 13.60
CA ILE A 117 0.86 11.52 14.29
C ILE A 117 2.19 10.84 13.98
N HIS A 118 2.24 9.50 14.03
CA HIS A 118 3.45 8.74 13.70
C HIS A 118 3.95 9.05 12.28
N VAL A 119 3.07 8.95 11.28
CA VAL A 119 3.43 9.23 9.88
C VAL A 119 3.82 10.70 9.67
N ALA A 120 3.13 11.64 10.32
CA ALA A 120 3.49 13.06 10.24
C ALA A 120 4.88 13.33 10.82
N ASN A 121 5.25 12.66 11.93
CA ASN A 121 6.60 12.75 12.51
C ASN A 121 7.67 12.20 11.55
N GLU A 122 7.43 11.07 10.87
CA GLU A 122 8.36 10.53 9.87
C GLU A 122 8.60 11.53 8.72
N ILE A 123 7.51 12.13 8.19
CA ILE A 123 7.59 13.17 7.16
C ILE A 123 8.36 14.39 7.67
N ALA A 124 8.02 14.89 8.86
CA ALA A 124 8.67 16.06 9.46
C ALA A 124 10.18 15.83 9.71
N ASN A 125 10.54 14.65 10.20
CA ASN A 125 11.93 14.27 10.42
C ASN A 125 12.72 14.21 9.10
N LEU A 126 12.11 13.69 8.04
CA LEU A 126 12.72 13.68 6.71
C LEU A 126 12.94 15.10 6.18
N ILE A 127 11.93 15.99 6.30
CA ILE A 127 12.04 17.40 5.89
C ILE A 127 13.19 18.08 6.62
N LYS A 128 13.24 17.99 7.96
CA LYS A 128 14.32 18.57 8.79
C LYS A 128 15.69 18.00 8.44
N LYS A 129 15.78 16.69 8.20
CA LYS A 129 17.03 16.02 7.80
C LYS A 129 17.55 16.52 6.44
N LYS A 130 16.66 16.74 5.47
CA LYS A 130 17.02 17.28 4.16
C LYS A 130 17.40 18.76 4.27
N GLU A 131 16.63 19.54 5.01
CA GLU A 131 16.90 20.95 5.25
C GLU A 131 18.27 21.18 5.89
N SER A 132 18.65 20.38 6.91
CA SER A 132 19.96 20.49 7.56
C SER A 132 21.15 20.24 6.62
N LYS A 133 20.90 19.62 5.47
CA LYS A 133 21.90 19.36 4.42
C LYS A 133 21.80 20.34 3.23
N ASN A 134 20.91 21.33 3.31
CA ASN A 134 20.54 22.21 2.18
C ASN A 134 20.01 21.42 0.95
N GLU A 135 19.37 20.27 1.18
CA GLU A 135 18.77 19.43 0.14
C GLU A 135 17.27 19.70 0.02
N LYS A 136 16.70 19.43 -1.15
CA LYS A 136 15.26 19.38 -1.34
C LYS A 136 14.71 18.09 -0.74
N CYS A 137 13.50 18.18 -0.17
CA CYS A 137 12.73 17.03 0.27
C CYS A 137 11.60 16.79 -0.73
N VAL A 138 11.66 15.69 -1.48
CA VAL A 138 10.68 15.36 -2.52
C VAL A 138 9.65 14.39 -1.95
N LEU A 139 8.41 14.87 -1.77
CA LEU A 139 7.32 14.11 -1.19
C LEU A 139 6.29 13.71 -2.24
N GLY A 140 5.93 12.45 -2.26
CA GLY A 140 4.75 11.98 -2.94
C GLY A 140 3.54 12.01 -1.99
N LEU A 141 2.45 12.66 -2.38
CA LEU A 141 1.29 12.88 -1.53
C LEU A 141 0.04 12.23 -2.12
N ALA A 142 -0.85 11.77 -1.23
CA ALA A 142 -2.10 11.12 -1.58
C ALA A 142 -3.31 11.98 -1.21
N THR A 143 -4.45 11.70 -1.84
CA THR A 143 -5.76 12.27 -1.49
C THR A 143 -6.64 11.23 -0.78
N GLY A 144 -7.87 11.59 -0.51
CA GLY A 144 -8.85 10.75 0.21
C GLY A 144 -8.88 11.00 1.72
N SER A 145 -9.74 10.30 2.43
CA SER A 145 -9.99 10.52 3.86
C SER A 145 -8.81 10.15 4.76
N SER A 146 -8.04 9.15 4.37
CA SER A 146 -6.94 8.60 5.18
C SER A 146 -5.81 9.61 5.48
N PRO A 147 -5.29 10.41 4.54
CA PRO A 147 -4.19 11.34 4.79
C PRO A 147 -4.61 12.62 5.52
N ILE A 148 -5.91 12.92 5.66
CA ILE A 148 -6.38 14.17 6.30
C ILE A 148 -5.82 14.33 7.73
N GLY A 149 -5.80 13.26 8.51
CA GLY A 149 -5.24 13.28 9.86
C GLY A 149 -3.75 13.61 9.87
N ILE A 150 -3.01 13.11 8.88
CA ILE A 150 -1.58 13.38 8.71
C ILE A 150 -1.37 14.85 8.33
N TYR A 151 -2.15 15.37 7.38
CA TYR A 151 -2.06 16.76 6.94
C TYR A 151 -2.38 17.74 8.06
N ARG A 152 -3.42 17.47 8.88
CA ARG A 152 -3.74 18.27 10.07
C ARG A 152 -2.57 18.33 11.04
N GLU A 153 -1.89 17.22 11.26
CA GLU A 153 -0.74 17.16 12.16
C GLU A 153 0.47 17.90 11.58
N LEU A 154 0.75 17.77 10.28
CA LEU A 154 1.80 18.55 9.60
C LEU A 154 1.53 20.06 9.66
N ILE A 155 0.26 20.48 9.50
CA ILE A 155 -0.15 21.89 9.67
C ILE A 155 0.06 22.36 11.10
N ARG A 156 -0.27 21.53 12.10
CA ARG A 156 0.00 21.85 13.50
C ARG A 156 1.49 22.03 13.74
N MET A 157 2.34 21.12 13.26
CA MET A 157 3.80 21.21 13.37
C MET A 157 4.36 22.45 12.68
N TYR A 158 3.80 22.86 11.54
CA TYR A 158 4.17 24.10 10.88
C TYR A 158 3.84 25.33 11.75
N LYS A 159 2.63 25.38 12.31
CA LYS A 159 2.15 26.52 13.10
C LYS A 159 2.79 26.62 14.48
N GLU A 160 3.01 25.48 15.15
CA GLU A 160 3.38 25.41 16.56
C GLU A 160 4.84 25.01 16.78
N GLU A 161 5.43 24.20 15.87
CA GLU A 161 6.77 23.62 16.04
C GLU A 161 7.81 24.16 15.03
N LYS A 162 7.46 25.22 14.29
CA LYS A 162 8.35 25.85 13.28
C LYS A 162 8.84 24.91 12.17
N LEU A 163 8.08 23.84 11.86
CA LEU A 163 8.36 23.02 10.69
C LEU A 163 8.17 23.85 9.43
N SER A 164 9.19 23.97 8.57
CA SER A 164 9.10 24.72 7.29
C SER A 164 9.00 23.76 6.10
N PHE A 165 8.19 24.11 5.12
CA PHE A 165 8.03 23.38 3.86
C PHE A 165 8.70 24.08 2.68
N LYS A 166 9.53 25.12 2.91
CA LYS A 166 10.19 25.87 1.83
C LYS A 166 11.14 25.03 0.99
N ASN A 167 11.77 24.00 1.59
CA ASN A 167 12.64 23.05 0.88
C ASN A 167 11.88 21.85 0.31
N VAL A 168 10.54 21.78 0.48
CA VAL A 168 9.72 20.66 0.01
C VAL A 168 9.31 20.87 -1.44
N ILE A 169 9.36 19.78 -2.21
CA ILE A 169 8.72 19.61 -3.52
C ILE A 169 7.70 18.49 -3.38
N SER A 170 6.47 18.71 -3.83
CA SER A 170 5.41 17.71 -3.75
C SER A 170 4.96 17.22 -5.12
N PHE A 171 4.71 15.91 -5.20
CA PHE A 171 4.06 15.24 -6.32
C PHE A 171 2.84 14.49 -5.84
N ASN A 172 1.64 14.80 -6.38
CA ASN A 172 0.46 13.99 -6.12
C ASN A 172 0.38 12.83 -7.12
N LEU A 173 -0.27 11.74 -6.69
CA LEU A 173 -0.34 10.49 -7.45
C LEU A 173 -1.20 10.61 -8.71
N ASP A 174 -2.33 11.29 -8.61
CA ASP A 174 -3.40 11.21 -9.59
C ASP A 174 -4.31 12.43 -9.60
N GLU A 175 -5.15 12.54 -10.62
CA GLU A 175 -6.28 13.46 -10.76
C GLU A 175 -7.27 12.87 -11.77
N TYR A 176 -8.53 13.18 -11.62
CA TYR A 176 -9.58 12.83 -12.59
C TYR A 176 -9.45 13.62 -13.88
N LEU A 177 -9.58 12.93 -15.02
CA LEU A 177 -9.66 13.60 -16.32
C LEU A 177 -11.02 14.33 -16.49
N ASN A 178 -10.99 15.40 -17.29
CA ASN A 178 -12.11 16.33 -17.46
C ASN A 178 -12.52 17.06 -16.17
N MET A 179 -11.60 17.12 -15.21
CA MET A 179 -11.82 17.76 -13.91
C MET A 179 -11.31 19.21 -13.94
N ASN A 180 -12.20 20.15 -13.57
CA ASN A 180 -11.79 21.53 -13.33
C ASN A 180 -10.99 21.57 -12.00
N PRO A 181 -9.78 22.15 -11.97
CA PRO A 181 -8.96 22.18 -10.74
C PRO A 181 -9.61 22.94 -9.57
N ASN A 182 -10.60 23.80 -9.83
CA ASN A 182 -11.37 24.52 -8.81
C ASN A 182 -12.63 23.78 -8.35
N SER A 183 -12.97 22.65 -8.97
CA SER A 183 -14.09 21.81 -8.54
C SER A 183 -13.84 21.26 -7.14
N ILE A 184 -14.92 21.16 -6.33
CA ILE A 184 -14.86 20.52 -5.01
C ILE A 184 -14.44 19.06 -5.08
N HIS A 185 -14.61 18.42 -6.24
CA HIS A 185 -14.23 17.03 -6.49
C HIS A 185 -12.81 16.86 -7.07
N SER A 186 -12.11 17.96 -7.34
CA SER A 186 -10.73 17.92 -7.83
C SER A 186 -9.75 17.59 -6.70
N TYR A 187 -8.81 16.71 -6.97
CA TYR A 187 -7.69 16.46 -6.08
C TYR A 187 -6.77 17.67 -5.93
N ASN A 188 -6.69 18.52 -6.97
CA ASN A 188 -6.05 19.81 -6.85
C ASN A 188 -6.68 20.63 -5.72
N ARG A 189 -8.00 20.85 -5.77
CA ARG A 189 -8.75 21.57 -4.74
C ARG A 189 -8.60 20.92 -3.36
N PHE A 190 -8.74 19.60 -3.29
CA PHE A 190 -8.56 18.84 -2.05
C PHE A 190 -7.22 19.13 -1.38
N MET A 191 -6.12 19.12 -2.15
CA MET A 191 -4.78 19.34 -1.60
C MET A 191 -4.57 20.76 -1.11
N TYR A 192 -5.11 21.74 -1.82
CA TYR A 192 -5.04 23.14 -1.37
C TYR A 192 -5.85 23.34 -0.08
N ASP A 193 -7.06 22.80 0.00
CA ASP A 193 -7.94 22.96 1.15
C ASP A 193 -7.43 22.21 2.39
N ASN A 194 -6.78 21.06 2.23
CA ASN A 194 -6.35 20.23 3.34
C ASN A 194 -4.88 20.38 3.74
N LEU A 195 -4.02 21.01 2.90
CA LEU A 195 -2.60 21.14 3.22
C LEU A 195 -1.99 22.44 2.68
N PHE A 196 -1.97 22.68 1.37
CA PHE A 196 -1.07 23.68 0.77
C PHE A 196 -1.40 25.11 1.15
N ASN A 197 -2.66 25.46 1.40
CA ASN A 197 -3.06 26.80 1.87
C ASN A 197 -2.64 27.09 3.32
N HIS A 198 -2.20 26.07 4.05
CA HIS A 198 -1.95 26.16 5.49
C HIS A 198 -0.47 26.08 5.87
N ILE A 199 0.43 25.91 4.88
CA ILE A 199 1.88 25.76 5.05
C ILE A 199 2.66 26.66 4.10
N ASP A 200 3.97 26.80 4.30
CA ASP A 200 4.83 27.72 3.52
C ASP A 200 5.50 27.06 2.29
N ILE A 201 4.91 25.99 1.76
CA ILE A 201 5.40 25.37 0.52
C ILE A 201 5.33 26.35 -0.66
N LEU A 202 6.38 26.41 -1.45
CA LEU A 202 6.40 27.29 -2.63
C LEU A 202 5.48 26.76 -3.73
N LYS A 203 4.59 27.58 -4.27
CA LYS A 203 3.64 27.18 -5.34
C LYS A 203 4.32 26.49 -6.53
N LYS A 204 5.52 26.94 -6.92
CA LYS A 204 6.31 26.35 -8.02
C LYS A 204 6.75 24.90 -7.73
N ASN A 205 6.77 24.50 -6.48
CA ASN A 205 7.19 23.19 -6.01
C ASN A 205 6.01 22.19 -5.85
N ILE A 206 4.78 22.64 -6.10
CA ILE A 206 3.59 21.81 -6.04
C ILE A 206 3.30 21.22 -7.42
N HIS A 207 3.28 19.92 -7.54
CA HIS A 207 3.01 19.20 -8.78
C HIS A 207 1.85 18.22 -8.59
N ILE A 208 0.71 18.58 -9.21
CA ILE A 208 -0.49 17.73 -9.25
C ILE A 208 -0.77 17.44 -10.72
N PRO A 209 -1.13 16.20 -11.10
CA PRO A 209 -1.55 15.91 -12.47
C PRO A 209 -2.69 16.81 -12.90
N LYS A 210 -2.69 17.25 -14.16
CA LYS A 210 -3.75 18.11 -14.68
C LYS A 210 -4.96 17.29 -15.12
N GLY A 211 -6.13 17.58 -14.55
CA GLY A 211 -7.39 16.98 -14.96
C GLY A 211 -8.03 17.63 -16.18
N ASN A 212 -7.80 18.91 -16.40
CA ASN A 212 -8.42 19.72 -17.45
C ASN A 212 -7.68 19.68 -18.81
N ILE A 213 -7.16 18.52 -19.17
CA ILE A 213 -6.46 18.26 -20.45
C ILE A 213 -7.11 17.09 -21.17
N SER A 214 -6.98 17.02 -22.49
CA SER A 214 -7.61 15.99 -23.31
C SER A 214 -6.74 15.54 -24.48
N GLY A 215 -7.13 14.42 -25.08
CA GLY A 215 -6.50 13.88 -26.29
C GLY A 215 -4.98 13.69 -26.18
N PRO A 216 -4.20 14.13 -27.18
CA PRO A 216 -2.74 13.96 -27.21
C PRO A 216 -1.98 14.73 -26.12
N GLU A 217 -2.62 15.69 -25.46
CA GLU A 217 -2.00 16.45 -24.37
C GLU A 217 -1.77 15.59 -23.13
N ILE A 218 -2.62 14.56 -22.91
CA ILE A 218 -2.53 13.67 -21.75
C ILE A 218 -1.18 12.97 -21.74
N GLU A 219 -0.81 12.33 -22.85
CA GLU A 219 0.45 11.60 -22.95
C GLU A 219 1.66 12.55 -22.78
N LYS A 220 1.63 13.70 -23.45
CA LYS A 220 2.69 14.72 -23.30
C LYS A 220 2.81 15.19 -21.85
N HIS A 221 1.68 15.35 -21.15
CA HIS A 221 1.65 15.74 -19.76
C HIS A 221 2.26 14.63 -18.86
N CYS A 222 1.87 13.37 -19.06
CA CYS A 222 2.42 12.23 -18.31
C CYS A 222 3.93 12.14 -18.46
N ILE A 223 4.45 12.24 -19.69
CA ILE A 223 5.91 12.23 -19.96
C ILE A 223 6.62 13.40 -19.24
N LYS A 224 6.02 14.61 -19.28
CA LYS A 224 6.58 15.78 -18.58
C LYS A 224 6.55 15.61 -17.06
N PHE A 225 5.53 14.96 -16.52
CA PHE A 225 5.39 14.71 -15.11
C PHE A 225 6.49 13.76 -14.60
N GLU A 226 6.70 12.63 -15.29
CA GLU A 226 7.81 11.71 -15.01
C GLU A 226 9.18 12.38 -15.10
N LYS A 227 9.40 13.20 -16.14
CA LYS A 227 10.65 13.97 -16.30
C LYS A 227 10.88 14.92 -15.12
N LYS A 228 9.84 15.56 -14.58
CA LYS A 228 9.98 16.40 -13.40
C LYS A 228 10.42 15.61 -12.17
N ILE A 229 9.80 14.46 -11.92
CA ILE A 229 10.20 13.55 -10.82
C ILE A 229 11.68 13.16 -10.98
N ALA A 230 12.10 12.80 -12.19
CA ALA A 230 13.48 12.40 -12.47
C ALA A 230 14.48 13.54 -12.27
N ILE A 231 14.14 14.76 -12.68
CA ILE A 231 15.00 15.97 -12.52
C ILE A 231 15.23 16.28 -11.03
N GLU A 232 14.22 16.05 -10.18
CA GLU A 232 14.33 16.26 -8.74
C GLU A 232 15.03 15.08 -8.01
N GLY A 233 15.53 14.09 -8.74
CA GLY A 233 16.22 12.91 -8.20
C GLY A 233 15.31 11.80 -7.72
N GLY A 234 14.03 11.84 -8.05
CA GLY A 234 13.02 10.90 -7.59
C GLY A 234 12.28 11.38 -6.34
N ILE A 235 11.41 10.52 -5.80
CA ILE A 235 10.61 10.81 -4.60
C ILE A 235 11.30 10.20 -3.39
N ASP A 236 11.59 11.01 -2.37
CA ASP A 236 12.24 10.57 -1.13
C ASP A 236 11.30 9.74 -0.25
N LEU A 237 10.02 10.16 -0.17
CA LEU A 237 8.98 9.46 0.58
C LEU A 237 7.64 9.61 -0.14
N GLN A 238 6.98 8.49 -0.41
CA GLN A 238 5.64 8.44 -1.01
C GLN A 238 4.60 8.03 0.03
N LEU A 239 3.66 8.93 0.34
CA LEU A 239 2.48 8.60 1.11
C LEU A 239 1.47 7.88 0.21
N LEU A 240 0.99 6.71 0.65
CA LEU A 240 0.07 5.88 -0.11
C LEU A 240 -1.10 5.41 0.76
N GLY A 241 -2.28 5.37 0.18
CA GLY A 241 -3.43 4.63 0.69
C GLY A 241 -3.62 3.32 -0.06
N ILE A 242 -4.35 2.39 0.52
CA ILE A 242 -4.80 1.15 -0.14
C ILE A 242 -6.31 1.16 -0.21
N GLY A 243 -6.85 1.09 -1.41
CA GLY A 243 -8.27 0.95 -1.64
C GLY A 243 -8.82 -0.43 -1.28
N ARG A 244 -10.13 -0.56 -1.22
CA ARG A 244 -10.84 -1.77 -0.80
C ARG A 244 -10.57 -3.00 -1.68
N ASN A 245 -10.33 -2.80 -2.98
CA ASN A 245 -9.94 -3.86 -3.93
C ASN A 245 -8.43 -4.05 -4.02
N GLY A 246 -7.64 -3.28 -3.27
CA GLY A 246 -6.18 -3.32 -3.25
C GLY A 246 -5.51 -2.35 -4.23
N HIS A 247 -6.26 -1.39 -4.82
CA HIS A 247 -5.68 -0.35 -5.66
C HIS A 247 -4.82 0.63 -4.83
N ILE A 248 -3.86 1.23 -5.50
CA ILE A 248 -2.99 2.28 -4.93
C ILE A 248 -2.95 3.44 -5.90
N GLY A 249 -3.39 4.61 -5.44
CA GLY A 249 -3.75 5.68 -6.35
C GLY A 249 -4.81 5.16 -7.33
N PHE A 250 -4.72 5.47 -8.60
CA PHE A 250 -5.58 4.86 -9.64
C PHE A 250 -4.95 3.63 -10.31
N ASN A 251 -3.95 2.99 -9.68
CA ASN A 251 -3.43 1.71 -10.15
C ASN A 251 -4.31 0.57 -9.65
N GLU A 252 -5.24 0.16 -10.48
CA GLU A 252 -6.14 -0.97 -10.23
C GLU A 252 -5.40 -2.31 -10.24
N PRO A 253 -5.97 -3.38 -9.65
CA PRO A 253 -5.44 -4.73 -9.75
C PRO A 253 -5.12 -5.11 -11.19
N GLY A 254 -3.91 -5.58 -11.47
CA GLY A 254 -3.40 -5.84 -12.81
C GLY A 254 -2.40 -4.80 -13.32
N SER A 255 -2.27 -3.66 -12.65
CA SER A 255 -1.22 -2.69 -12.98
C SER A 255 0.16 -3.27 -12.75
N LEU A 256 1.08 -3.01 -13.69
CA LEU A 256 2.46 -3.48 -13.59
C LEU A 256 3.27 -2.57 -12.65
N THR A 257 4.22 -3.15 -11.92
CA THR A 257 5.15 -2.40 -11.07
C THR A 257 6.07 -1.46 -11.85
N SER A 258 6.27 -1.73 -13.15
CA SER A 258 7.03 -0.89 -14.08
C SER A 258 6.18 0.20 -14.73
N SER A 259 4.89 0.31 -14.40
CA SER A 259 4.04 1.35 -14.98
C SER A 259 4.51 2.73 -14.57
N VAL A 260 4.52 3.64 -15.54
CA VAL A 260 4.77 5.06 -15.34
C VAL A 260 3.45 5.84 -15.33
N THR A 261 3.50 7.15 -15.10
CA THR A 261 2.33 8.03 -15.16
C THR A 261 1.61 7.87 -16.51
N ARG A 262 0.33 7.58 -16.47
CA ARG A 262 -0.48 7.26 -17.64
C ARG A 262 -1.97 7.53 -17.41
N LYS A 263 -2.74 7.60 -18.47
CA LYS A 263 -4.20 7.50 -18.40
C LYS A 263 -4.60 6.07 -18.02
N VAL A 264 -5.53 5.93 -17.09
CA VAL A 264 -6.10 4.66 -16.66
C VAL A 264 -7.62 4.72 -16.63
N ASN A 265 -8.27 3.57 -16.75
CA ASN A 265 -9.68 3.42 -16.47
C ASN A 265 -9.85 2.89 -15.05
N ILE A 266 -10.73 3.51 -14.28
CA ILE A 266 -11.01 3.15 -12.89
C ILE A 266 -12.10 2.09 -12.85
N GLU A 267 -11.90 1.02 -12.09
CA GLU A 267 -12.87 -0.06 -11.89
C GLU A 267 -14.17 0.44 -11.25
N TYR A 268 -15.25 -0.32 -11.49
CA TYR A 268 -16.58 0.02 -10.96
C TYR A 268 -16.58 0.22 -9.44
N LYS A 269 -15.93 -0.66 -8.69
CA LYS A 269 -15.84 -0.55 -7.22
C LYS A 269 -15.20 0.75 -6.76
N THR A 270 -14.07 1.11 -7.37
CA THR A 270 -13.36 2.36 -7.05
C THR A 270 -14.21 3.57 -7.41
N ARG A 271 -14.90 3.54 -8.56
CA ARG A 271 -15.86 4.61 -8.94
C ARG A 271 -17.04 4.70 -8.00
N PHE A 272 -17.56 3.56 -7.54
CA PHE A 272 -18.68 3.52 -6.60
C PHE A 272 -18.29 4.11 -5.25
N ASP A 273 -17.11 3.72 -4.71
CA ASP A 273 -16.59 4.26 -3.46
C ASP A 273 -16.35 5.78 -3.55
N ALA A 274 -15.84 6.25 -4.69
CA ALA A 274 -15.65 7.68 -4.95
C ALA A 274 -17.00 8.42 -5.08
N ALA A 275 -18.02 7.81 -5.66
CA ALA A 275 -19.33 8.41 -5.80
C ALA A 275 -20.01 8.68 -4.44
N GLU A 276 -19.79 7.82 -3.44
CA GLU A 276 -20.25 8.07 -2.06
C GLU A 276 -19.60 9.30 -1.43
N GLU A 277 -18.34 9.61 -1.82
CA GLU A 277 -17.62 10.82 -1.36
C GLU A 277 -18.09 12.08 -2.13
N PHE A 278 -18.63 11.91 -3.32
CA PHE A 278 -19.03 13.03 -4.20
C PHE A 278 -20.51 13.43 -4.04
N GLY A 279 -21.34 12.63 -3.35
CA GLY A 279 -22.76 12.87 -3.11
C GLY A 279 -23.64 12.44 -4.30
#